data_fd53708a3a538ebce9f54bd599e25762
#
_entry.id   fd53708a3a538ebce9f54bd599e25762
#
_cell.length_a   1.000
_cell.length_b   1.000
_cell.length_c   1.000
_cell.angle_alpha   90.00
_cell.angle_beta   90.00
_cell.angle_gamma   90.00
#
_symmetry.space_group_name_H-M   'P 1'
#
loop_
_entity.id
_entity.type
_entity.pdbx_description
1 polymer ?
#
loop_
_entity_poly.entity_id
_entity_poly.type
_entity_poly.pdbx_seq_one_letter_code
_entity_poly.pdbx_strand_id
1 'polypeptide(L)'
;VALNCQGIRSTTHLEERTFPQRITVQQELIESLKADNRDKISQDQILIDSLPLEYTMGTFSTNEPVGVMTDRIRAQFLNIICNAGAIETIESSFRKAGLPIARHTMAADRLANVMTDEKARSTGCVFVDMGSETTTVAVYRGKLLRHFAVLPLGGLNITRDIAGIFNCEESEAEEFKRTYGYPEANRTDDNSEVIHLRDGGRSRPLAELYDIIEARTSEIVQNIKAQIE
;
A
#
# COMPACT_ATOMS: atom_id res chain seq x y z
N VAL A 1 -6.83 -14.86 4.30
CA VAL A 1 -5.82 -14.61 3.26
C VAL A 1 -5.25 -13.23 3.45
N ALA A 2 -3.92 -13.10 3.46
CA ALA A 2 -3.23 -11.81 3.45
C ALA A 2 -3.07 -11.33 2.00
N LEU A 3 -3.60 -10.15 1.72
CA LEU A 3 -3.64 -9.58 0.38
C LEU A 3 -2.49 -8.57 0.20
N ASN A 4 -1.85 -8.65 -0.97
CA ASN A 4 -0.91 -7.66 -1.47
C ASN A 4 -1.05 -7.59 -3.00
N CYS A 5 -2.22 -7.15 -3.47
CA CYS A 5 -2.51 -7.04 -4.90
C CYS A 5 -2.65 -5.58 -5.33
N GLN A 6 -2.41 -5.35 -6.60
CA GLN A 6 -2.61 -4.03 -7.21
C GLN A 6 -4.05 -3.55 -7.02
N GLY A 7 -4.22 -2.25 -6.83
CA GLY A 7 -5.52 -1.62 -6.68
C GLY A 7 -6.07 -1.60 -5.25
N ILE A 8 -5.36 -2.19 -4.26
CA ILE A 8 -5.69 -1.94 -2.86
C ILE A 8 -5.27 -0.52 -2.51
N ARG A 9 -6.20 0.26 -2.00
CA ARG A 9 -5.97 1.64 -1.57
C ARG A 9 -6.87 2.01 -0.41
N SER A 10 -6.50 3.05 0.31
CA SER A 10 -7.35 3.67 1.32
C SER A 10 -8.16 4.83 0.73
N THR A 11 -9.36 5.00 1.26
CA THR A 11 -10.20 6.18 1.04
C THR A 11 -10.75 6.64 2.37
N THR A 12 -10.86 7.95 2.55
CA THR A 12 -11.45 8.51 3.77
C THR A 12 -12.91 8.85 3.52
N HIS A 13 -13.77 8.47 4.44
CA HIS A 13 -15.18 8.77 4.40
C HIS A 13 -15.66 9.37 5.73
N LEU A 14 -16.63 10.29 5.65
CA LEU A 14 -17.22 10.97 6.79
C LEU A 14 -18.70 10.61 6.90
N GLU A 15 -19.10 10.06 8.05
CA GLU A 15 -20.48 9.87 8.44
C GLU A 15 -20.87 10.91 9.48
N GLU A 16 -22.06 11.49 9.33
CA GLU A 16 -22.58 12.49 10.25
C GLU A 16 -24.00 12.19 10.64
N ARG A 17 -24.29 12.31 11.95
CA ARG A 17 -25.67 12.29 12.48
C ARG A 17 -25.92 13.43 13.44
N THR A 18 -27.12 14.02 13.32
CA THR A 18 -27.61 15.07 14.20
C THR A 18 -28.89 14.58 14.90
N PHE A 19 -29.04 14.90 16.15
CA PHE A 19 -30.19 14.50 16.99
C PHE A 19 -30.96 15.74 17.47
N PRO A 20 -32.30 15.65 17.61
CA PRO A 20 -33.13 16.75 18.11
C PRO A 20 -32.79 17.17 19.53
N GLN A 21 -32.26 16.22 20.33
CA GLN A 21 -31.84 16.43 21.71
C GLN A 21 -30.50 15.74 21.93
N ARG A 22 -29.77 16.19 22.95
CA ARG A 22 -28.55 15.52 23.37
C ARG A 22 -28.82 14.09 23.78
N ILE A 23 -28.05 13.18 23.22
CA ILE A 23 -28.06 11.75 23.55
C ILE A 23 -26.72 11.33 24.12
N THR A 24 -26.69 10.25 24.87
CA THR A 24 -25.45 9.56 25.22
C THR A 24 -25.10 8.59 24.09
N VAL A 25 -23.89 8.73 23.51
CA VAL A 25 -23.40 7.83 22.48
C VAL A 25 -23.29 6.41 23.05
N GLN A 26 -24.00 5.48 22.44
CA GLN A 26 -23.96 4.06 22.75
C GLN A 26 -23.25 3.26 21.65
N GLN A 27 -22.87 2.03 21.95
CA GLN A 27 -22.16 1.17 21.02
C GLN A 27 -22.98 0.90 19.75
N GLU A 28 -24.29 0.76 19.88
CA GLU A 28 -25.24 0.53 18.77
C GLU A 28 -25.19 1.68 17.73
N LEU A 29 -25.04 2.92 18.20
CA LEU A 29 -24.89 4.07 17.31
C LEU A 29 -23.59 3.98 16.53
N ILE A 30 -22.49 3.57 17.16
CA ILE A 30 -21.20 3.40 16.50
C ILE A 30 -21.28 2.29 15.44
N GLU A 31 -21.91 1.16 15.76
CA GLU A 31 -22.08 0.07 14.77
C GLU A 31 -23.00 0.50 13.62
N SER A 32 -24.02 1.32 13.89
CA SER A 32 -24.88 1.87 12.83
C SER A 32 -24.09 2.82 11.90
N LEU A 33 -23.22 3.70 12.44
CA LEU A 33 -22.37 4.57 11.62
C LEU A 33 -21.39 3.76 10.76
N LYS A 34 -20.86 2.65 11.29
CA LYS A 34 -20.03 1.73 10.51
C LYS A 34 -20.81 1.04 9.40
N ALA A 35 -22.06 0.67 9.64
CA ALA A 35 -22.93 0.06 8.64
C ALA A 35 -23.21 1.05 7.50
N ASP A 36 -23.63 2.29 7.83
CA ASP A 36 -23.88 3.34 6.85
C ASP A 36 -22.64 3.62 5.98
N ASN A 37 -21.45 3.64 6.60
CA ASN A 37 -20.19 3.80 5.88
C ASN A 37 -19.94 2.66 4.90
N ARG A 38 -20.25 1.41 5.27
CA ARG A 38 -20.10 0.25 4.37
C ARG A 38 -21.03 0.31 3.17
N ASP A 39 -22.27 0.74 3.39
CA ASP A 39 -23.30 0.81 2.35
C ASP A 39 -22.97 1.85 1.26
N LYS A 40 -22.03 2.76 1.54
CA LYS A 40 -21.56 3.78 0.58
C LYS A 40 -20.40 3.31 -0.30
N ILE A 41 -19.86 2.13 -0.06
CA ILE A 41 -18.83 1.55 -0.93
C ILE A 41 -19.47 1.15 -2.26
N SER A 42 -18.84 1.56 -3.35
CA SER A 42 -19.30 1.29 -4.71
C SER A 42 -19.36 -0.21 -4.99
N GLN A 43 -20.34 -0.66 -5.82
CA GLN A 43 -20.55 -2.09 -6.10
C GLN A 43 -19.41 -2.76 -6.86
N ASP A 44 -18.58 -1.98 -7.55
CA ASP A 44 -17.36 -2.45 -8.22
C ASP A 44 -16.16 -2.63 -7.27
N GLN A 45 -16.34 -2.32 -5.98
CA GLN A 45 -15.31 -2.36 -4.95
C GLN A 45 -15.72 -3.29 -3.80
N ILE A 46 -14.73 -3.92 -3.21
CA ILE A 46 -14.87 -4.69 -1.97
C ILE A 46 -14.16 -3.96 -0.84
N LEU A 47 -14.86 -3.79 0.28
CA LEU A 47 -14.29 -3.31 1.52
C LEU A 47 -13.51 -4.43 2.22
N ILE A 48 -12.18 -4.27 2.28
CA ILE A 48 -11.28 -5.21 2.97
C ILE A 48 -11.30 -4.93 4.48
N ASP A 49 -11.22 -3.64 4.85
CA ASP A 49 -11.25 -3.20 6.25
C ASP A 49 -11.79 -1.76 6.34
N SER A 50 -12.36 -1.41 7.52
CA SER A 50 -12.84 -0.06 7.83
C SER A 50 -12.41 0.32 9.23
N LEU A 51 -11.52 1.29 9.31
CA LEU A 51 -10.87 1.73 10.54
C LEU A 51 -11.42 3.11 10.94
N PRO A 52 -11.98 3.27 12.16
CA PRO A 52 -12.34 4.59 12.64
C PRO A 52 -11.07 5.40 12.90
N LEU A 53 -10.99 6.59 12.32
CA LEU A 53 -9.88 7.53 12.53
C LEU A 53 -10.14 8.48 13.68
N GLU A 54 -11.37 8.98 13.76
CA GLU A 54 -11.76 9.98 14.76
C GLU A 54 -13.29 10.12 14.83
N TYR A 55 -13.79 10.41 16.01
CA TYR A 55 -15.16 10.84 16.23
C TYR A 55 -15.16 12.26 16.76
N THR A 56 -15.86 13.19 16.08
CA THR A 56 -15.97 14.59 16.47
C THR A 56 -17.39 14.89 16.95
N MET A 57 -17.50 15.51 18.12
CA MET A 57 -18.74 15.89 18.76
C MET A 57 -18.63 17.36 19.23
N GLY A 58 -19.22 18.28 18.47
CA GLY A 58 -19.02 19.72 18.66
C GLY A 58 -17.56 20.10 18.41
N THR A 59 -16.86 20.58 19.43
CA THR A 59 -15.42 20.94 19.39
C THR A 59 -14.51 19.85 19.94
N PHE A 60 -15.08 18.75 20.40
CA PHE A 60 -14.35 17.66 21.01
C PHE A 60 -14.16 16.51 20.05
N SER A 61 -12.94 15.97 19.97
CA SER A 61 -12.61 14.79 19.17
C SER A 61 -12.02 13.69 20.04
N THR A 62 -12.40 12.44 19.76
CA THR A 62 -11.93 11.25 20.48
C THR A 62 -11.97 10.01 19.61
N ASN A 63 -11.19 8.99 19.98
CA ASN A 63 -11.29 7.64 19.42
C ASN A 63 -12.24 6.73 20.23
N GLU A 64 -12.66 7.18 21.41
CA GLU A 64 -13.54 6.46 22.32
C GLU A 64 -14.82 7.29 22.58
N PRO A 65 -15.79 7.27 21.65
CA PRO A 65 -16.96 8.15 21.71
C PRO A 65 -18.07 7.65 22.65
N VAL A 66 -18.05 6.36 23.04
CA VAL A 66 -19.10 5.75 23.88
C VAL A 66 -19.15 6.42 25.25
N GLY A 67 -20.36 6.77 25.70
CA GLY A 67 -20.59 7.48 26.95
C GLY A 67 -20.59 9.00 26.86
N VAL A 68 -20.15 9.58 25.73
CA VAL A 68 -20.16 11.04 25.54
C VAL A 68 -21.55 11.53 25.19
N MET A 69 -21.96 12.65 25.79
CA MET A 69 -23.25 13.31 25.48
C MET A 69 -23.09 14.32 24.33
N THR A 70 -23.88 14.14 23.28
CA THR A 70 -23.85 15.03 22.10
C THR A 70 -25.21 15.10 21.41
N ASP A 71 -25.43 16.18 20.67
CA ASP A 71 -26.54 16.33 19.73
C ASP A 71 -26.08 16.13 18.26
N ARG A 72 -24.74 16.00 18.04
CA ARG A 72 -24.16 15.80 16.71
C ARG A 72 -22.88 14.97 16.83
N ILE A 73 -22.77 13.92 16.01
CA ILE A 73 -21.57 13.10 15.91
C ILE A 73 -21.12 13.03 14.44
N ARG A 74 -19.83 13.22 14.23
CA ARG A 74 -19.12 12.95 12.96
C ARG A 74 -18.14 11.83 13.19
N ALA A 75 -18.21 10.80 12.38
CA ALA A 75 -17.28 9.67 12.39
C ALA A 75 -16.48 9.67 11.09
N GLN A 76 -15.18 9.79 11.19
CA GLN A 76 -14.27 9.68 10.06
C GLN A 76 -13.72 8.27 9.99
N PHE A 77 -13.88 7.61 8.84
CA PHE A 77 -13.41 6.25 8.58
C PHE A 77 -12.32 6.25 7.52
N LEU A 78 -11.30 5.40 7.71
CA LEU A 78 -10.38 4.98 6.68
C LEU A 78 -10.86 3.63 6.14
N ASN A 79 -11.33 3.61 4.91
CA ASN A 79 -11.80 2.41 4.24
C ASN A 79 -10.68 1.87 3.35
N ILE A 80 -10.31 0.61 3.54
CA ILE A 80 -9.39 -0.09 2.66
C ILE A 80 -10.22 -0.87 1.66
N ILE A 81 -10.10 -0.49 0.40
CA ILE A 81 -10.90 -1.01 -0.70
C ILE A 81 -10.02 -1.64 -1.77
N CYS A 82 -10.61 -2.58 -2.51
CA CYS A 82 -10.00 -3.20 -3.69
C CYS A 82 -11.05 -3.38 -4.78
N ASN A 83 -10.62 -3.52 -6.02
CA ASN A 83 -11.50 -3.90 -7.12
C ASN A 83 -12.11 -5.28 -6.87
N ALA A 84 -13.42 -5.41 -7.06
CA ALA A 84 -14.18 -6.65 -6.82
C ALA A 84 -13.65 -7.82 -7.65
N GLY A 85 -13.35 -7.60 -8.94
CA GLY A 85 -12.87 -8.66 -9.84
C GLY A 85 -11.53 -9.28 -9.40
N ALA A 86 -10.63 -8.48 -8.78
CA ALA A 86 -9.37 -9.00 -8.25
C ALA A 86 -9.61 -9.96 -7.07
N ILE A 87 -10.50 -9.58 -6.16
CA ILE A 87 -10.85 -10.40 -4.99
C ILE A 87 -11.62 -11.66 -5.42
N GLU A 88 -12.57 -11.55 -6.33
CA GLU A 88 -13.33 -12.69 -6.86
C GLU A 88 -12.41 -13.74 -7.51
N THR A 89 -11.37 -13.30 -8.23
CA THR A 89 -10.37 -14.18 -8.82
C THR A 89 -9.64 -14.98 -7.75
N ILE A 90 -9.19 -14.31 -6.67
CA ILE A 90 -8.53 -14.95 -5.53
C ILE A 90 -9.49 -15.93 -4.86
N GLU A 91 -10.70 -15.50 -4.51
CA GLU A 91 -11.71 -16.34 -3.86
C GLU A 91 -12.09 -17.56 -4.70
N SER A 92 -12.26 -17.39 -6.01
CA SER A 92 -12.52 -18.48 -6.92
C SER A 92 -11.41 -19.51 -6.94
N SER A 93 -10.14 -19.06 -6.93
CA SER A 93 -8.98 -19.95 -6.89
C SER A 93 -8.92 -20.76 -5.60
N PHE A 94 -9.13 -20.12 -4.46
CA PHE A 94 -9.20 -20.82 -3.17
C PHE A 94 -10.38 -21.78 -3.07
N ARG A 95 -11.55 -21.39 -3.57
CA ARG A 95 -12.75 -22.24 -3.63
C ARG A 95 -12.51 -23.49 -4.48
N LYS A 96 -11.87 -23.34 -5.65
CA LYS A 96 -11.51 -24.46 -6.52
C LYS A 96 -10.52 -25.42 -5.85
N ALA A 97 -9.65 -24.90 -5.00
CA ALA A 97 -8.71 -25.70 -4.21
C ALA A 97 -9.34 -26.35 -2.95
N GLY A 98 -10.64 -26.13 -2.69
CA GLY A 98 -11.31 -26.64 -1.49
C GLY A 98 -10.92 -25.93 -0.19
N LEU A 99 -10.35 -24.73 -0.28
CA LEU A 99 -9.84 -23.95 0.87
C LEU A 99 -10.75 -22.73 1.08
N PRO A 100 -11.70 -22.76 2.01
CA PRO A 100 -12.56 -21.60 2.29
C PRO A 100 -11.76 -20.45 2.89
N ILE A 101 -11.98 -19.24 2.40
CA ILE A 101 -11.39 -18.01 2.97
C ILE A 101 -12.28 -17.53 4.12
N ALA A 102 -11.76 -17.53 5.33
CA ALA A 102 -12.45 -17.02 6.50
C ALA A 102 -12.42 -15.49 6.59
N ARG A 103 -11.31 -14.86 6.15
CA ARG A 103 -11.09 -13.42 6.23
C ARG A 103 -10.01 -12.96 5.25
N HIS A 104 -10.22 -11.77 4.70
CA HIS A 104 -9.16 -11.00 4.03
C HIS A 104 -8.48 -10.05 5.01
N THR A 105 -7.19 -9.79 4.81
CA THR A 105 -6.41 -8.81 5.57
C THR A 105 -5.30 -8.26 4.69
N MET A 106 -4.77 -7.10 5.03
CA MET A 106 -3.64 -6.49 4.34
C MET A 106 -2.33 -7.11 4.84
N ALA A 107 -1.52 -7.67 3.95
CA ALA A 107 -0.23 -8.27 4.31
C ALA A 107 0.71 -7.23 4.95
N ALA A 108 0.86 -6.08 4.30
CA ALA A 108 1.76 -5.03 4.76
C ALA A 108 1.37 -4.42 6.12
N ASP A 109 0.06 -4.30 6.43
CA ASP A 109 -0.38 -3.85 7.76
C ASP A 109 0.05 -4.85 8.85
N ARG A 110 -0.05 -6.15 8.57
CA ARG A 110 0.39 -7.17 9.53
C ARG A 110 1.91 -7.15 9.71
N LEU A 111 2.67 -6.99 8.64
CA LEU A 111 4.12 -6.85 8.68
C LEU A 111 4.55 -5.57 9.41
N ALA A 112 3.92 -4.44 9.10
CA ALA A 112 4.20 -3.18 9.78
C ALA A 112 4.00 -3.29 11.29
N ASN A 113 2.94 -3.98 11.74
CA ASN A 113 2.68 -4.20 13.18
C ASN A 113 3.76 -5.02 13.88
N VAL A 114 4.45 -5.91 13.15
CA VAL A 114 5.56 -6.71 13.69
C VAL A 114 6.90 -5.97 13.61
N MET A 115 7.13 -5.23 12.54
CA MET A 115 8.42 -4.60 12.23
C MET A 115 8.59 -3.20 12.85
N THR A 116 7.50 -2.52 13.20
CA THR A 116 7.56 -1.20 13.82
C THR A 116 7.14 -1.27 15.29
N ASP A 117 7.82 -0.53 16.15
CA ASP A 117 7.41 -0.43 17.54
C ASP A 117 6.23 0.54 17.74
N GLU A 118 5.59 0.45 18.91
CA GLU A 118 4.45 1.28 19.26
C GLU A 118 4.80 2.77 19.33
N LYS A 119 6.02 3.11 19.74
CA LYS A 119 6.51 4.48 19.81
C LYS A 119 6.63 5.09 18.43
N ALA A 120 7.21 4.38 17.47
CA ALA A 120 7.31 4.83 16.08
C ALA A 120 5.91 5.09 15.48
N ARG A 121 4.96 4.16 15.64
CA ARG A 121 3.58 4.35 15.16
C ARG A 121 2.85 5.51 15.85
N SER A 122 3.14 5.76 17.12
CA SER A 122 2.54 6.86 17.89
C SER A 122 3.03 8.21 17.40
N THR A 123 4.35 8.35 17.21
CA THR A 123 4.98 9.59 16.72
C THR A 123 4.65 9.85 15.26
N GLY A 124 4.67 8.82 14.46
CA GLY A 124 4.45 8.78 13.01
C GLY A 124 5.56 8.02 12.32
N CYS A 125 5.19 7.05 11.51
CA CYS A 125 6.13 6.31 10.69
C CYS A 125 5.48 5.92 9.35
N VAL A 126 6.32 5.68 8.37
CA VAL A 126 5.93 5.10 7.08
C VAL A 126 6.56 3.73 6.98
N PHE A 127 5.73 2.73 6.69
CA PHE A 127 6.18 1.40 6.33
C PHE A 127 6.09 1.27 4.81
N VAL A 128 7.20 0.91 4.18
CA VAL A 128 7.29 0.67 2.74
C VAL A 128 7.76 -0.76 2.52
N ASP A 129 6.96 -1.51 1.76
CA ASP A 129 7.28 -2.87 1.30
C ASP A 129 7.46 -2.85 -0.22
N MET A 130 8.71 -2.85 -0.66
CA MET A 130 9.07 -2.82 -2.08
C MET A 130 9.31 -4.24 -2.57
N GLY A 131 8.31 -4.79 -3.26
CA GLY A 131 8.34 -6.12 -3.84
C GLY A 131 8.80 -6.13 -5.30
N SER A 132 8.55 -7.26 -5.96
CA SER A 132 8.85 -7.43 -7.39
C SER A 132 7.92 -6.63 -8.29
N GLU A 133 6.60 -6.79 -8.12
CA GLU A 133 5.58 -6.16 -8.98
C GLU A 133 4.86 -4.99 -8.33
N THR A 134 4.95 -4.88 -7.01
CA THR A 134 4.22 -3.88 -6.24
C THR A 134 5.10 -3.26 -5.16
N THR A 135 4.82 -1.99 -4.85
CA THR A 135 5.32 -1.31 -3.66
C THR A 135 4.14 -0.88 -2.81
N THR A 136 4.11 -1.34 -1.56
CA THR A 136 3.07 -0.97 -0.61
C THR A 136 3.56 0.13 0.31
N VAL A 137 2.72 1.15 0.50
CA VAL A 137 2.98 2.28 1.41
C VAL A 137 1.89 2.30 2.47
N ALA A 138 2.29 2.26 3.74
CA ALA A 138 1.39 2.40 4.89
C ALA A 138 1.89 3.50 5.82
N VAL A 139 1.08 4.53 6.02
CA VAL A 139 1.41 5.70 6.84
C VAL A 139 0.67 5.61 8.17
N TYR A 140 1.42 5.62 9.26
CA TYR A 140 0.89 5.58 10.62
C TYR A 140 1.13 6.93 11.33
N ARG A 141 0.15 7.35 12.13
CA ARG A 141 0.25 8.48 13.04
C ARG A 141 -0.73 8.31 14.19
N GLY A 142 -0.28 8.57 15.43
CA GLY A 142 -1.11 8.39 16.62
C GLY A 142 -1.56 6.93 16.81
N LYS A 143 -0.69 5.96 16.48
CA LYS A 143 -0.93 4.51 16.47
C LYS A 143 -1.95 4.02 15.42
N LEU A 144 -2.56 4.91 14.65
CA LEU A 144 -3.55 4.59 13.65
C LEU A 144 -2.95 4.60 12.24
N LEU A 145 -3.40 3.67 11.41
CA LEU A 145 -3.17 3.72 9.97
C LEU A 145 -3.95 4.93 9.42
N ARG A 146 -3.26 5.81 8.72
CA ARG A 146 -3.83 7.06 8.14
C ARG A 146 -3.95 7.00 6.63
N HIS A 147 -3.05 6.26 5.99
CA HIS A 147 -3.07 6.07 4.55
C HIS A 147 -2.50 4.70 4.19
N PHE A 148 -3.03 4.11 3.14
CA PHE A 148 -2.57 2.82 2.60
C PHE A 148 -2.74 2.80 1.09
N ALA A 149 -1.68 2.44 0.38
CA ALA A 149 -1.71 2.29 -1.07
C ALA A 149 -0.78 1.15 -1.51
N VAL A 150 -1.19 0.45 -2.57
CA VAL A 150 -0.37 -0.52 -3.28
C VAL A 150 -0.13 0.01 -4.69
N LEU A 151 1.10 0.43 -4.94
CA LEU A 151 1.55 0.96 -6.22
C LEU A 151 1.91 -0.20 -7.15
N PRO A 152 1.55 -0.16 -8.45
CA PRO A 152 1.91 -1.18 -9.44
C PRO A 152 3.33 -0.98 -9.96
N LEU A 153 4.28 -0.75 -9.06
CA LEU A 153 5.70 -0.49 -9.32
C LEU A 153 6.55 -1.32 -8.36
N GLY A 154 7.59 -1.95 -8.87
CA GLY A 154 8.51 -2.76 -8.08
C GLY A 154 9.76 -3.13 -8.84
N GLY A 155 10.55 -4.04 -8.29
CA GLY A 155 11.84 -4.46 -8.86
C GLY A 155 11.75 -5.07 -10.26
N LEU A 156 10.62 -5.64 -10.64
CA LEU A 156 10.40 -6.18 -11.99
C LEU A 156 10.34 -5.07 -13.07
N ASN A 157 9.91 -3.87 -12.71
CA ASN A 157 9.93 -2.74 -13.63
C ASN A 157 11.37 -2.38 -14.03
N ILE A 158 12.31 -2.42 -13.07
CA ILE A 158 13.74 -2.22 -13.35
C ILE A 158 14.26 -3.32 -14.30
N THR A 159 13.90 -4.58 -14.03
CA THR A 159 14.30 -5.72 -14.88
C THR A 159 13.80 -5.56 -16.31
N ARG A 160 12.54 -5.15 -16.49
CA ARG A 160 11.93 -4.93 -17.80
C ARG A 160 12.56 -3.76 -18.57
N ASP A 161 12.93 -2.70 -17.88
CA ASP A 161 13.64 -1.58 -18.50
C ASP A 161 15.02 -2.01 -19.00
N ILE A 162 15.75 -2.76 -18.19
CA ILE A 162 17.04 -3.33 -18.60
C ILE A 162 16.85 -4.26 -19.80
N ALA A 163 15.89 -5.18 -19.74
CA ALA A 163 15.61 -6.11 -20.83
C ALA A 163 15.27 -5.39 -22.13
N GLY A 164 14.44 -4.34 -22.06
CA GLY A 164 14.03 -3.54 -23.20
C GLY A 164 15.19 -2.75 -23.82
N ILE A 165 15.99 -2.07 -22.99
CA ILE A 165 17.10 -1.22 -23.47
C ILE A 165 18.27 -2.08 -23.98
N PHE A 166 18.61 -3.17 -23.26
CA PHE A 166 19.68 -4.08 -23.69
C PHE A 166 19.22 -5.05 -24.78
N ASN A 167 17.90 -5.12 -25.03
CA ASN A 167 17.28 -6.08 -25.93
C ASN A 167 17.73 -7.51 -25.63
N CYS A 168 17.51 -7.93 -24.37
CA CYS A 168 17.84 -9.26 -23.85
C CYS A 168 16.63 -9.86 -23.12
N GLU A 169 16.73 -11.14 -22.74
CA GLU A 169 15.68 -11.82 -21.99
C GLU A 169 15.54 -11.26 -20.56
N GLU A 170 14.31 -11.24 -20.01
CA GLU A 170 14.06 -10.75 -18.63
C GLU A 170 14.91 -11.50 -17.59
N SER A 171 15.17 -12.80 -17.79
CA SER A 171 16.02 -13.60 -16.89
C SER A 171 17.47 -13.13 -16.86
N GLU A 172 18.01 -12.70 -17.99
CA GLU A 172 19.35 -12.15 -18.12
C GLU A 172 19.43 -10.73 -17.52
N ALA A 173 18.43 -9.92 -17.80
CA ALA A 173 18.29 -8.59 -17.20
C ALA A 173 18.21 -8.63 -15.66
N GLU A 174 17.47 -9.60 -15.11
CA GLU A 174 17.39 -9.81 -13.66
C GLU A 174 18.74 -10.20 -13.06
N GLU A 175 19.51 -11.03 -13.76
CA GLU A 175 20.87 -11.39 -13.35
C GLU A 175 21.80 -10.16 -13.35
N PHE A 176 21.75 -9.33 -14.39
CA PHE A 176 22.52 -8.08 -14.43
C PHE A 176 22.13 -7.14 -13.28
N LYS A 177 20.85 -6.93 -13.05
CA LYS A 177 20.35 -6.12 -11.95
C LYS A 177 20.88 -6.62 -10.59
N ARG A 178 20.85 -7.94 -10.34
CA ARG A 178 21.29 -8.53 -9.08
C ARG A 178 22.80 -8.56 -8.90
N THR A 179 23.55 -8.75 -9.99
CA THR A 179 24.99 -8.89 -9.92
C THR A 179 25.69 -7.53 -9.88
N TYR A 180 25.21 -6.57 -10.65
CA TYR A 180 25.87 -5.28 -10.84
C TYR A 180 25.06 -4.09 -10.30
N GLY A 181 23.82 -4.29 -9.88
CA GLY A 181 22.87 -3.22 -9.55
C GLY A 181 23.08 -2.57 -8.18
N TYR A 182 24.31 -2.29 -7.78
CA TYR A 182 24.65 -1.58 -6.54
C TYR A 182 24.82 -0.08 -6.83
N PRO A 183 23.87 0.79 -6.50
CA PRO A 183 23.82 2.16 -6.99
C PRO A 183 24.87 3.11 -6.42
N GLU A 184 25.57 2.75 -5.34
CA GLU A 184 26.39 3.74 -4.62
C GLU A 184 27.90 3.50 -4.64
N ALA A 185 28.35 2.29 -4.93
CA ALA A 185 29.69 1.95 -4.45
C ALA A 185 30.83 2.53 -5.30
N ASN A 186 30.69 2.66 -6.62
CA ASN A 186 31.79 3.12 -7.46
C ASN A 186 31.28 3.58 -8.83
N ARG A 187 30.51 4.63 -8.90
CA ARG A 187 30.25 5.31 -10.16
C ARG A 187 31.54 6.00 -10.59
N THR A 188 32.45 5.22 -11.16
CA THR A 188 33.50 5.79 -12.00
C THR A 188 32.82 6.16 -13.32
N ASP A 189 32.98 7.41 -13.76
CA ASP A 189 32.56 7.86 -15.11
C ASP A 189 33.34 7.12 -16.22
N ASP A 190 34.00 6.04 -15.85
CA ASP A 190 34.82 5.22 -16.75
C ASP A 190 33.92 4.19 -17.45
N ASN A 191 33.53 4.51 -18.69
CA ASN A 191 32.83 3.61 -19.61
C ASN A 191 33.65 2.37 -19.99
N SER A 192 34.76 2.08 -19.32
CA SER A 192 35.63 0.95 -19.63
C SER A 192 35.07 -0.40 -19.19
N GLU A 193 34.19 -0.41 -18.16
CA GLU A 193 33.56 -1.64 -17.68
C GLU A 193 32.33 -1.97 -18.52
N VAL A 194 32.32 -3.17 -19.10
CA VAL A 194 31.23 -3.64 -19.95
C VAL A 194 30.61 -4.93 -19.44
N ILE A 195 29.32 -5.06 -19.68
CA ILE A 195 28.54 -6.27 -19.46
C ILE A 195 28.44 -7.02 -20.79
N HIS A 196 28.77 -8.30 -20.80
CA HIS A 196 28.61 -9.16 -21.96
C HIS A 196 27.25 -9.84 -21.96
N LEU A 197 26.50 -9.73 -23.06
CA LEU A 197 25.22 -10.39 -23.24
C LEU A 197 25.43 -11.86 -23.64
N ARG A 198 24.49 -12.72 -23.26
CA ARG A 198 24.56 -14.17 -23.55
C ARG A 198 24.48 -14.53 -25.03
N ASP A 199 24.04 -13.58 -25.87
CA ASP A 199 24.02 -13.77 -27.34
C ASP A 199 25.43 -13.88 -27.99
N GLY A 200 26.48 -13.73 -27.17
CA GLY A 200 27.87 -13.98 -27.55
C GLY A 200 28.55 -12.91 -28.42
N GLY A 201 27.86 -11.78 -28.67
CA GLY A 201 28.45 -10.75 -29.59
C GLY A 201 28.23 -9.32 -29.09
N ARG A 202 27.26 -9.06 -28.25
CA ARG A 202 26.95 -7.71 -27.79
C ARG A 202 27.48 -7.47 -26.38
N SER A 203 27.95 -6.24 -26.18
CA SER A 203 28.31 -5.75 -24.84
C SER A 203 27.63 -4.41 -24.58
N ARG A 204 27.39 -4.09 -23.35
CA ARG A 204 26.80 -2.83 -22.90
C ARG A 204 27.67 -2.21 -21.81
N PRO A 205 27.82 -0.88 -21.78
CA PRO A 205 28.52 -0.21 -20.70
C PRO A 205 27.82 -0.46 -19.35
N LEU A 206 28.59 -0.70 -18.31
CA LEU A 206 28.06 -0.84 -16.94
C LEU A 206 27.39 0.46 -16.47
N ALA A 207 27.89 1.62 -16.91
CA ALA A 207 27.30 2.92 -16.65
C ALA A 207 25.85 3.03 -17.17
N GLU A 208 25.54 2.47 -18.35
CA GLU A 208 24.18 2.44 -18.90
C GLU A 208 23.22 1.65 -18.01
N LEU A 209 23.67 0.53 -17.42
CA LEU A 209 22.88 -0.24 -16.44
C LEU A 209 22.56 0.61 -15.21
N TYR A 210 23.51 1.35 -14.69
CA TYR A 210 23.31 2.22 -13.54
C TYR A 210 22.29 3.33 -13.82
N ASP A 211 22.37 3.95 -15.00
CA ASP A 211 21.44 5.00 -15.41
C ASP A 211 19.99 4.46 -15.48
N ILE A 212 19.79 3.25 -16.02
CA ILE A 212 18.49 2.58 -16.07
C ILE A 212 17.94 2.33 -14.65
N ILE A 213 18.77 1.75 -13.79
CA ILE A 213 18.37 1.42 -12.41
C ILE A 213 18.04 2.69 -11.62
N GLU A 214 18.88 3.73 -11.72
CA GLU A 214 18.67 5.00 -11.03
C GLU A 214 17.39 5.69 -11.48
N ALA A 215 17.14 5.75 -12.79
CA ALA A 215 15.93 6.38 -13.35
C ALA A 215 14.66 5.71 -12.82
N ARG A 216 14.57 4.38 -12.86
CA ARG A 216 13.40 3.65 -12.38
C ARG A 216 13.27 3.69 -10.87
N THR A 217 14.36 3.57 -10.14
CA THR A 217 14.36 3.67 -8.66
C THR A 217 13.89 5.05 -8.22
N SER A 218 14.35 6.12 -8.89
CA SER A 218 13.92 7.49 -8.63
C SER A 218 12.42 7.66 -8.86
N GLU A 219 11.86 7.08 -9.92
CA GLU A 219 10.41 7.10 -10.19
C GLU A 219 9.64 6.39 -9.07
N ILE A 220 10.07 5.19 -8.65
CA ILE A 220 9.43 4.45 -7.55
C ILE A 220 9.44 5.30 -6.27
N VAL A 221 10.59 5.88 -5.91
CA VAL A 221 10.73 6.72 -4.71
C VAL A 221 9.86 7.98 -4.78
N GLN A 222 9.77 8.62 -5.95
CA GLN A 222 8.89 9.77 -6.14
C GLN A 222 7.40 9.39 -5.97
N ASN A 223 6.99 8.24 -6.49
CA ASN A 223 5.63 7.73 -6.28
C ASN A 223 5.35 7.39 -4.80
N ILE A 224 6.33 6.81 -4.08
CA ILE A 224 6.23 6.59 -2.63
C ILE A 224 6.06 7.94 -1.91
N LYS A 225 6.89 8.93 -2.25
CA LYS A 225 6.83 10.26 -1.63
C LYS A 225 5.45 10.89 -1.81
N ALA A 226 4.87 10.80 -3.00
CA ALA A 226 3.52 11.32 -3.30
C ALA A 226 2.39 10.64 -2.48
N GLN A 227 2.65 9.46 -1.90
CA GLN A 227 1.69 8.80 -0.99
C GLN A 227 1.84 9.27 0.47
N ILE A 228 2.91 9.97 0.80
CA ILE A 228 3.23 10.40 2.17
C ILE A 228 2.82 11.87 2.39
N GLU A 229 2.88 12.69 1.35
CA GLU A 229 2.53 14.13 1.35
C GLU A 229 1.01 14.34 1.30
#